data_36cd51c5705786479ef93bd4717d0949
#
_entry.id   36cd51c5705786479ef93bd4717d0949
#
_cell.length_a   1.000
_cell.length_b   1.000
_cell.length_c   1.000
_cell.angle_alpha   90.00
_cell.angle_beta   90.00
_cell.angle_gamma   90.00
#
_symmetry.space_group_name_H-M   'P 1'
#
loop_
_entity.id
_entity.type
_entity.pdbx_description
1 polymer ?
#
loop_
_entity_poly.entity_id
_entity_poly.type
_entity_poly.pdbx_seq_one_letter_code
_entity_poly.pdbx_strand_id
1 'polypeptide(L)'
;VQAIVDATRRSELAVVLDRLEPADDSVRSYRHAMKRMAGRVDGFIIEGLELDHPEDLEVPPGIPVVMAGSPCSRFSTVGCDQASGVRTAVNYLLALGHRTVHLVSGPDYSRQAVVRRQAWQECLETNDREIPDVIIGDWTASSGRDAARYLKDAGATAVLASNDEMAAGAVIGLLDMGVRIPDDMSVVGFDDVLGNTVWPTMTTVRQDFAAVGQRLAEELLAQLQGAPRKSVMVPAPLVIRESTAPPRH
;
A
#
# COMPACT_ATOMS: atom_id res chain seq x y z
N VAL A 1 -9.10 8.99 7.01
CA VAL A 1 -10.18 9.95 7.34
C VAL A 1 -9.97 10.55 8.72
N GLN A 2 -9.90 9.76 9.83
CA GLN A 2 -9.83 10.32 11.20
C GLN A 2 -8.67 11.32 11.39
N ALA A 3 -7.47 10.99 10.89
CA ALA A 3 -6.31 11.88 10.99
C ALA A 3 -6.50 13.21 10.22
N ILE A 4 -7.24 13.20 9.10
CA ILE A 4 -7.61 14.41 8.36
C ILE A 4 -8.54 15.27 9.22
N VAL A 5 -9.59 14.66 9.80
CA VAL A 5 -10.54 15.35 10.68
C VAL A 5 -9.82 15.97 11.89
N ASP A 6 -8.89 15.24 12.52
CA ASP A 6 -8.16 15.73 13.68
C ASP A 6 -7.21 16.88 13.33
N ALA A 7 -6.57 16.81 12.15
CA ALA A 7 -5.69 17.89 11.66
C ALA A 7 -6.48 19.17 11.32
N THR A 8 -7.68 19.05 10.77
CA THR A 8 -8.52 20.20 10.39
C THR A 8 -9.24 20.87 11.56
N ARG A 9 -9.46 20.18 12.69
CA ARG A 9 -10.11 20.76 13.90
C ARG A 9 -9.47 22.05 14.39
N ARG A 10 -8.14 22.18 14.26
CA ARG A 10 -7.41 23.38 14.72
C ARG A 10 -7.53 24.57 13.77
N SER A 11 -8.08 24.36 12.58
CA SER A 11 -8.14 25.36 11.51
C SER A 11 -9.56 25.85 11.23
N GLU A 12 -10.52 25.54 12.11
CA GLU A 12 -11.95 25.92 11.99
C GLU A 12 -12.60 25.43 10.68
N LEU A 13 -12.04 24.37 10.06
CA LEU A 13 -12.57 23.77 8.85
C LEU A 13 -13.50 22.60 9.16
N ALA A 14 -14.57 22.50 8.38
CA ALA A 14 -15.45 21.34 8.37
C ALA A 14 -14.99 20.33 7.31
N VAL A 15 -14.99 19.06 7.66
CA VAL A 15 -14.74 17.96 6.71
C VAL A 15 -16.08 17.38 6.26
N VAL A 16 -16.33 17.41 4.95
CA VAL A 16 -17.48 16.75 4.33
C VAL A 16 -16.98 15.50 3.63
N LEU A 17 -17.49 14.34 4.01
CA LEU A 17 -17.14 13.06 3.42
C LEU A 17 -18.18 12.67 2.36
N ASP A 18 -17.72 12.44 1.12
CA ASP A 18 -18.52 11.84 0.06
C ASP A 18 -17.86 10.51 -0.34
N ARG A 19 -18.57 9.41 -0.18
CA ARG A 19 -18.11 8.08 -0.58
C ARG A 19 -18.67 7.77 -1.95
N LEU A 20 -17.78 7.52 -2.88
CA LEU A 20 -18.15 7.10 -4.24
C LEU A 20 -18.26 5.58 -4.29
N GLU A 21 -19.36 5.09 -4.85
CA GLU A 21 -19.47 3.67 -5.19
C GLU A 21 -18.57 3.38 -6.40
N PRO A 22 -17.89 2.23 -6.44
CA PRO A 22 -17.14 1.79 -7.61
C PRO A 22 -18.09 1.68 -8.80
N ALA A 23 -18.02 2.61 -9.74
CA ALA A 23 -18.72 2.55 -11.00
C ALA A 23 -17.73 2.18 -12.11
N ASP A 24 -18.22 1.64 -13.23
CA ASP A 24 -17.41 1.27 -14.40
C ASP A 24 -16.55 2.42 -14.95
N ASP A 25 -16.87 3.67 -14.60
CA ASP A 25 -16.12 4.88 -14.96
C ASP A 25 -15.81 5.70 -13.70
N SER A 26 -14.72 5.38 -13.03
CA SER A 26 -14.27 6.07 -11.81
C SER A 26 -14.00 7.56 -12.03
N VAL A 27 -13.40 7.95 -13.16
CA VAL A 27 -13.14 9.36 -13.51
C VAL A 27 -14.43 10.17 -13.57
N ARG A 28 -15.45 9.62 -14.19
CA ARG A 28 -16.76 10.27 -14.33
C ARG A 28 -17.45 10.46 -12.98
N SER A 29 -17.36 9.46 -12.11
CA SER A 29 -17.92 9.50 -10.76
C SER A 29 -17.26 10.56 -9.91
N TYR A 30 -15.92 10.63 -9.92
CA TYR A 30 -15.16 11.66 -9.21
C TYR A 30 -15.46 13.07 -9.75
N ARG A 31 -15.49 13.25 -11.07
CA ARG A 31 -15.84 14.53 -11.70
C ARG A 31 -17.25 14.98 -11.32
N HIS A 32 -18.22 14.08 -11.30
CA HIS A 32 -19.59 14.40 -10.92
C HIS A 32 -19.70 14.80 -9.45
N ALA A 33 -19.06 14.07 -8.55
CA ALA A 33 -19.01 14.39 -7.12
C ALA A 33 -18.36 15.77 -6.87
N MET A 34 -17.21 16.03 -7.48
CA MET A 34 -16.53 17.33 -7.33
C MET A 34 -17.37 18.48 -7.89
N LYS A 35 -18.04 18.34 -9.04
CA LYS A 35 -18.94 19.36 -9.57
C LYS A 35 -20.12 19.65 -8.64
N ARG A 36 -20.66 18.62 -8.01
CA ARG A 36 -21.78 18.72 -7.04
C ARG A 36 -21.35 19.48 -5.78
N MET A 37 -20.08 19.34 -5.38
CA MET A 37 -19.55 19.92 -4.14
C MET A 37 -18.82 21.26 -4.35
N ALA A 38 -18.48 21.64 -5.57
CA ALA A 38 -17.60 22.79 -5.90
C ALA A 38 -18.07 24.14 -5.31
N GLY A 39 -19.39 24.34 -5.10
CA GLY A 39 -19.92 25.54 -4.45
C GLY A 39 -20.09 25.44 -2.92
N ARG A 40 -19.59 24.38 -2.31
CA ARG A 40 -19.83 24.02 -0.89
C ARG A 40 -18.57 23.74 -0.11
N VAL A 41 -17.44 23.60 -0.80
CA VAL A 41 -16.12 23.27 -0.21
C VAL A 41 -15.04 24.15 -0.80
N ASP A 42 -14.00 24.42 0.00
CA ASP A 42 -12.87 25.25 -0.39
C ASP A 42 -11.74 24.42 -1.04
N GLY A 43 -11.74 23.10 -0.86
CA GLY A 43 -10.75 22.20 -1.42
C GLY A 43 -11.15 20.73 -1.35
N PHE A 44 -10.41 19.88 -2.06
CA PHE A 44 -10.64 18.44 -2.10
C PHE A 44 -9.41 17.64 -1.64
N ILE A 45 -9.65 16.62 -0.82
CA ILE A 45 -8.72 15.50 -0.62
C ILE A 45 -9.35 14.29 -1.30
N ILE A 46 -8.59 13.66 -2.23
CA ILE A 46 -9.05 12.48 -2.96
C ILE A 46 -8.24 11.28 -2.51
N GLU A 47 -8.93 10.23 -2.07
CA GLU A 47 -8.35 8.97 -1.61
C GLU A 47 -8.94 7.79 -2.40
N GLY A 48 -8.14 6.75 -2.64
CA GLY A 48 -8.59 5.54 -3.31
C GLY A 48 -8.81 5.68 -4.82
N LEU A 49 -8.21 6.68 -5.47
CA LEU A 49 -8.32 6.87 -6.91
C LEU A 49 -7.37 5.92 -7.64
N GLU A 50 -7.91 4.89 -8.25
CA GLU A 50 -7.20 3.91 -9.10
C GLU A 50 -7.28 4.34 -10.57
N LEU A 51 -6.57 5.39 -10.94
CA LEU A 51 -6.46 5.87 -12.32
C LEU A 51 -5.05 5.68 -12.85
N ASP A 52 -4.94 5.24 -14.09
CA ASP A 52 -3.66 5.18 -14.81
C ASP A 52 -3.08 6.59 -15.00
N HIS A 53 -3.96 7.54 -15.28
CA HIS A 53 -3.62 8.95 -15.52
C HIS A 53 -4.43 9.88 -14.60
N PRO A 54 -4.07 9.98 -13.30
CA PRO A 54 -4.79 10.87 -12.38
C PRO A 54 -4.74 12.34 -12.78
N GLU A 55 -3.75 12.76 -13.59
CA GLU A 55 -3.64 14.07 -14.20
C GLU A 55 -4.78 14.43 -15.13
N ASP A 56 -5.50 13.45 -15.70
CA ASP A 56 -6.65 13.67 -16.59
C ASP A 56 -7.94 13.97 -15.82
N LEU A 57 -7.92 13.85 -14.49
CA LEU A 57 -9.09 14.15 -13.67
C LEU A 57 -9.50 15.61 -13.81
N GLU A 58 -10.69 15.87 -14.37
CA GLU A 58 -11.26 17.21 -14.45
C GLU A 58 -11.70 17.70 -13.06
N VAL A 59 -11.09 18.79 -12.62
CA VAL A 59 -11.40 19.43 -11.34
C VAL A 59 -12.01 20.82 -11.57
N PRO A 60 -12.90 21.29 -10.67
CA PRO A 60 -13.44 22.64 -10.75
C PRO A 60 -12.33 23.68 -10.69
N PRO A 61 -12.37 24.75 -11.53
CA PRO A 61 -11.33 25.77 -11.55
C PRO A 61 -11.25 26.51 -10.21
N GLY A 62 -10.02 26.82 -9.79
CA GLY A 62 -9.76 27.62 -8.59
C GLY A 62 -9.88 26.88 -7.25
N ILE A 63 -10.26 25.60 -7.26
CA ILE A 63 -10.35 24.80 -6.03
C ILE A 63 -9.12 23.88 -5.95
N PRO A 64 -8.30 23.95 -4.90
CA PRO A 64 -7.15 23.09 -4.72
C PRO A 64 -7.56 21.62 -4.49
N VAL A 65 -6.72 20.72 -5.00
CA VAL A 65 -6.89 19.26 -4.88
C VAL A 65 -5.59 18.64 -4.39
N VAL A 66 -5.67 17.84 -3.35
CA VAL A 66 -4.58 17.00 -2.86
C VAL A 66 -5.00 15.54 -2.98
N MET A 67 -4.13 14.69 -3.53
CA MET A 67 -4.43 13.27 -3.73
C MET A 67 -3.62 12.40 -2.78
N ALA A 68 -4.25 11.38 -2.22
CA ALA A 68 -3.54 10.32 -1.55
C ALA A 68 -2.91 9.35 -2.57
N GLY A 69 -1.63 9.04 -2.40
CA GLY A 69 -0.94 8.05 -3.23
C GLY A 69 0.36 8.52 -3.87
N SER A 70 0.68 7.95 -5.02
CA SER A 70 1.93 8.19 -5.74
C SER A 70 2.02 9.61 -6.33
N PRO A 71 3.24 10.12 -6.55
CA PRO A 71 3.44 11.44 -7.17
C PRO A 71 2.67 11.62 -8.48
N CYS A 72 2.11 12.80 -8.66
CA CYS A 72 1.38 13.22 -9.85
C CYS A 72 1.86 14.61 -10.28
N SER A 73 1.97 14.84 -11.59
CA SER A 73 2.48 16.12 -12.12
C SER A 73 1.51 17.29 -11.94
N ARG A 74 0.22 17.00 -11.88
CA ARG A 74 -0.84 18.02 -11.88
C ARG A 74 -1.33 18.41 -10.48
N PHE A 75 -1.28 17.49 -9.51
CA PHE A 75 -1.81 17.69 -8.18
C PHE A 75 -0.72 17.53 -7.12
N SER A 76 -0.91 18.15 -5.97
CA SER A 76 -0.16 17.75 -4.79
C SER A 76 -0.55 16.35 -4.39
N THR A 77 0.44 15.57 -3.95
CA THR A 77 0.20 14.20 -3.52
C THR A 77 0.85 13.94 -2.16
N VAL A 78 0.22 13.11 -1.37
CA VAL A 78 0.80 12.57 -0.14
C VAL A 78 0.57 11.06 -0.12
N GLY A 79 1.63 10.29 0.04
CA GLY A 79 1.54 8.83 0.12
C GLY A 79 2.68 8.23 0.94
N CYS A 80 2.63 6.92 1.17
CA CYS A 80 3.74 6.18 1.74
C CYS A 80 4.77 5.83 0.66
N ASP A 81 6.06 5.79 1.01
CA ASP A 81 7.13 5.32 0.15
C ASP A 81 7.11 3.79 0.05
N GLN A 82 6.17 3.30 -0.74
CA GLN A 82 5.91 1.89 -0.89
C GLN A 82 7.09 1.14 -1.52
N ALA A 83 7.73 1.75 -2.52
CA ALA A 83 8.86 1.14 -3.19
C ALA A 83 10.06 0.97 -2.25
N SER A 84 10.36 1.97 -1.41
CA SER A 84 11.41 1.87 -0.39
C SER A 84 11.06 0.81 0.66
N GLY A 85 9.80 0.72 1.09
CA GLY A 85 9.32 -0.30 2.03
C GLY A 85 9.52 -1.71 1.48
N VAL A 86 9.13 -1.96 0.22
CA VAL A 86 9.34 -3.26 -0.45
C VAL A 86 10.82 -3.59 -0.56
N ARG A 87 11.66 -2.65 -1.04
CA ARG A 87 13.11 -2.88 -1.13
C ARG A 87 13.72 -3.22 0.23
N THR A 88 13.27 -2.57 1.30
CA THR A 88 13.73 -2.86 2.66
C THR A 88 13.35 -4.28 3.08
N ALA A 89 12.11 -4.71 2.82
CA ALA A 89 11.64 -6.05 3.15
C ALA A 89 12.37 -7.14 2.36
N VAL A 90 12.55 -6.96 1.05
CA VAL A 90 13.28 -7.92 0.20
C VAL A 90 14.74 -8.02 0.62
N ASN A 91 15.45 -6.89 0.79
CA ASN A 91 16.84 -6.90 1.23
C ASN A 91 17.01 -7.52 2.63
N TYR A 92 16.07 -7.32 3.54
CA TYR A 92 16.07 -7.97 4.85
C TYR A 92 16.00 -9.50 4.72
N LEU A 93 15.09 -10.03 3.90
CA LEU A 93 14.97 -11.47 3.67
C LEU A 93 16.21 -12.05 2.99
N LEU A 94 16.78 -11.35 2.02
CA LEU A 94 18.04 -11.76 1.38
C LEU A 94 19.21 -11.74 2.38
N ALA A 95 19.26 -10.76 3.28
CA ALA A 95 20.27 -10.67 4.33
C ALA A 95 20.14 -11.79 5.38
N LEU A 96 18.93 -12.34 5.60
CA LEU A 96 18.74 -13.54 6.41
C LEU A 96 19.29 -14.81 5.75
N GLY A 97 19.63 -14.79 4.46
CA GLY A 97 20.19 -15.90 3.71
C GLY A 97 19.20 -16.59 2.76
N HIS A 98 18.01 -16.07 2.58
CA HIS A 98 17.09 -16.59 1.56
C HIS A 98 17.66 -16.37 0.15
N ARG A 99 17.55 -17.38 -0.72
CA ARG A 99 18.09 -17.34 -2.08
C ARG A 99 17.34 -16.35 -2.98
N THR A 100 16.03 -16.30 -2.80
CA THR A 100 15.11 -15.35 -3.45
C THR A 100 13.91 -15.09 -2.55
N VAL A 101 13.00 -14.19 -2.98
CA VAL A 101 11.77 -13.85 -2.28
C VAL A 101 10.61 -13.98 -3.25
N HIS A 102 9.63 -14.83 -2.95
CA HIS A 102 8.38 -14.94 -3.69
C HIS A 102 7.46 -13.76 -3.39
N LEU A 103 6.56 -13.44 -4.32
CA LEU A 103 5.61 -12.34 -4.17
C LEU A 103 4.17 -12.83 -4.33
N VAL A 104 3.33 -12.53 -3.33
CA VAL A 104 1.88 -12.52 -3.48
C VAL A 104 1.46 -11.07 -3.70
N SER A 105 1.23 -10.70 -4.96
CA SER A 105 0.86 -9.35 -5.37
C SER A 105 -0.62 -9.08 -5.16
N GLY A 106 -1.01 -7.81 -5.04
CA GLY A 106 -2.40 -7.40 -5.25
C GLY A 106 -2.78 -7.47 -6.73
N PRO A 107 -4.05 -7.15 -7.08
CA PRO A 107 -4.58 -7.25 -8.43
C PRO A 107 -3.90 -6.29 -9.40
N ASP A 108 -3.84 -6.67 -10.68
CA ASP A 108 -3.10 -5.94 -11.73
C ASP A 108 -3.64 -4.53 -12.02
N TYR A 109 -4.91 -4.27 -11.73
CA TYR A 109 -5.49 -2.94 -11.89
C TYR A 109 -5.10 -1.96 -10.77
N SER A 110 -4.54 -2.44 -9.66
CA SER A 110 -4.16 -1.56 -8.55
C SER A 110 -2.76 -0.98 -8.73
N ARG A 111 -2.68 0.35 -8.74
CA ARG A 111 -1.40 1.08 -8.82
C ARG A 111 -0.45 0.72 -7.69
N GLN A 112 -0.97 0.51 -6.48
CA GLN A 112 -0.16 0.11 -5.33
C GLN A 112 0.46 -1.28 -5.56
N ALA A 113 -0.31 -2.23 -6.10
CA ALA A 113 0.20 -3.55 -6.45
C ALA A 113 1.30 -3.46 -7.52
N VAL A 114 1.10 -2.65 -8.56
CA VAL A 114 2.10 -2.42 -9.62
C VAL A 114 3.39 -1.83 -9.05
N VAL A 115 3.31 -0.79 -8.21
CA VAL A 115 4.49 -0.16 -7.60
C VAL A 115 5.25 -1.15 -6.71
N ARG A 116 4.53 -1.93 -5.87
CA ARG A 116 5.15 -2.94 -4.99
C ARG A 116 5.81 -4.05 -5.79
N ARG A 117 5.15 -4.57 -6.83
CA ARG A 117 5.69 -5.61 -7.73
C ARG A 117 6.94 -5.12 -8.46
N GLN A 118 6.91 -3.91 -9.01
CA GLN A 118 8.07 -3.31 -9.67
C GLN A 118 9.27 -3.19 -8.72
N ALA A 119 9.05 -2.63 -7.52
CA ALA A 119 10.11 -2.48 -6.54
C ALA A 119 10.70 -3.82 -6.06
N TRP A 120 9.88 -4.87 -5.95
CA TRP A 120 10.30 -6.22 -5.64
C TRP A 120 11.17 -6.79 -6.76
N GLN A 121 10.71 -6.71 -8.01
CA GLN A 121 11.45 -7.19 -9.17
C GLN A 121 12.80 -6.49 -9.31
N GLU A 122 12.81 -5.15 -9.32
CA GLU A 122 14.05 -4.35 -9.40
C GLU A 122 15.03 -4.68 -8.27
N CYS A 123 14.51 -4.96 -7.07
CA CYS A 123 15.35 -5.32 -5.93
C CYS A 123 16.01 -6.70 -6.12
N LEU A 124 15.30 -7.70 -6.63
CA LEU A 124 15.86 -9.00 -6.95
C LEU A 124 16.89 -8.91 -8.09
N GLU A 125 16.59 -8.19 -9.17
CA GLU A 125 17.51 -7.92 -10.28
C GLU A 125 18.81 -7.27 -9.79
N THR A 126 18.70 -6.23 -8.97
CA THR A 126 19.85 -5.51 -8.41
C THR A 126 20.74 -6.40 -7.55
N ASN A 127 20.16 -7.40 -6.89
CA ASN A 127 20.87 -8.37 -6.05
C ASN A 127 21.30 -9.64 -6.81
N ASP A 128 21.12 -9.71 -8.12
CA ASP A 128 21.42 -10.88 -8.97
C ASP A 128 20.72 -12.14 -8.44
N ARG A 129 19.40 -12.03 -8.17
CA ARG A 129 18.56 -13.11 -7.67
C ARG A 129 17.55 -13.56 -8.70
N GLU A 130 17.24 -14.86 -8.66
CA GLU A 130 16.14 -15.41 -9.45
C GLU A 130 14.82 -14.67 -9.15
N ILE A 131 14.05 -14.37 -10.18
CA ILE A 131 12.75 -13.72 -10.08
C ILE A 131 11.68 -14.82 -10.23
N PRO A 132 11.00 -15.22 -9.14
CA PRO A 132 9.92 -16.20 -9.22
C PRO A 132 8.69 -15.65 -9.94
N ASP A 133 7.81 -16.54 -10.40
CA ASP A 133 6.51 -16.15 -10.94
C ASP A 133 5.69 -15.42 -9.85
N VAL A 134 5.02 -14.35 -10.27
CA VAL A 134 4.18 -13.55 -9.37
C VAL A 134 2.83 -14.24 -9.16
N ILE A 135 2.43 -14.40 -7.92
CA ILE A 135 1.09 -14.87 -7.59
C ILE A 135 0.18 -13.65 -7.44
N ILE A 136 -0.86 -13.56 -8.28
CA ILE A 136 -1.81 -12.44 -8.23
C ILE A 136 -2.92 -12.76 -7.26
N GLY A 137 -3.08 -11.94 -6.24
CA GLY A 137 -4.17 -11.96 -5.27
C GLY A 137 -5.15 -10.80 -5.52
N ASP A 138 -6.09 -10.66 -4.60
CA ASP A 138 -7.19 -9.69 -4.68
C ASP A 138 -7.35 -8.86 -3.39
N TRP A 139 -6.30 -8.76 -2.61
CA TRP A 139 -6.22 -8.12 -1.29
C TRP A 139 -6.88 -8.90 -0.14
N THR A 140 -7.59 -10.00 -0.40
CA THR A 140 -8.28 -10.77 0.64
C THR A 140 -7.40 -11.86 1.25
N ALA A 141 -7.69 -12.24 2.48
CA ALA A 141 -7.05 -13.38 3.13
C ALA A 141 -7.31 -14.69 2.37
N SER A 142 -8.43 -14.81 1.66
CA SER A 142 -8.75 -15.98 0.83
C SER A 142 -7.72 -16.15 -0.28
N SER A 143 -7.42 -15.10 -1.04
CA SER A 143 -6.42 -15.19 -2.12
C SER A 143 -5.01 -15.49 -1.59
N GLY A 144 -4.67 -14.96 -0.40
CA GLY A 144 -3.43 -15.33 0.29
C GLY A 144 -3.37 -16.82 0.66
N ARG A 145 -4.47 -17.37 1.15
CA ARG A 145 -4.57 -18.82 1.48
C ARG A 145 -4.45 -19.69 0.23
N ASP A 146 -5.06 -19.28 -0.88
CA ASP A 146 -4.96 -19.99 -2.15
C ASP A 146 -3.52 -20.00 -2.69
N ALA A 147 -2.76 -18.92 -2.47
CA ALA A 147 -1.34 -18.81 -2.84
C ALA A 147 -0.45 -19.82 -2.09
N ALA A 148 -0.85 -20.29 -0.89
CA ALA A 148 -0.04 -21.13 -0.03
C ALA A 148 0.40 -22.46 -0.70
N ARG A 149 -0.48 -23.07 -1.50
CA ARG A 149 -0.15 -24.29 -2.23
C ARG A 149 0.98 -24.06 -3.23
N TYR A 150 0.86 -22.99 -4.04
CA TYR A 150 1.89 -22.64 -5.02
C TYR A 150 3.24 -22.37 -4.34
N LEU A 151 3.24 -21.58 -3.25
CA LEU A 151 4.45 -21.29 -2.49
C LEU A 151 5.14 -22.57 -1.97
N LYS A 152 4.36 -23.51 -1.43
CA LYS A 152 4.87 -24.80 -0.96
C LYS A 152 5.44 -25.64 -2.11
N ASP A 153 4.69 -25.78 -3.20
CA ASP A 153 5.09 -26.61 -4.35
C ASP A 153 6.33 -26.04 -5.07
N ALA A 154 6.49 -24.71 -5.07
CA ALA A 154 7.68 -24.01 -5.57
C ALA A 154 8.90 -24.13 -4.63
N GLY A 155 8.76 -24.69 -3.44
CA GLY A 155 9.84 -24.77 -2.45
C GLY A 155 10.27 -23.39 -1.93
N ALA A 156 9.35 -22.44 -1.87
CA ALA A 156 9.62 -21.11 -1.36
C ALA A 156 10.09 -21.17 0.10
N THR A 157 11.11 -20.38 0.44
CA THR A 157 11.58 -20.22 1.82
C THR A 157 11.28 -18.82 2.36
N ALA A 158 10.98 -17.86 1.47
CA ALA A 158 10.57 -16.50 1.85
C ALA A 158 9.50 -15.98 0.90
N VAL A 159 8.51 -15.30 1.44
CA VAL A 159 7.45 -14.64 0.70
C VAL A 159 7.17 -13.25 1.26
N LEU A 160 6.98 -12.29 0.35
CA LEU A 160 6.40 -10.97 0.60
C LEU A 160 4.96 -10.99 0.08
N ALA A 161 3.99 -10.73 0.93
CA ALA A 161 2.62 -10.48 0.51
C ALA A 161 2.36 -8.96 0.46
N SER A 162 1.65 -8.51 -0.56
CA SER A 162 1.44 -7.09 -0.81
C SER A 162 0.49 -6.41 0.18
N ASN A 163 -0.16 -7.16 1.10
CA ASN A 163 -0.79 -6.62 2.30
C ASN A 163 -0.82 -7.65 3.43
N ASP A 164 -1.16 -7.22 4.64
CA ASP A 164 -1.22 -8.08 5.83
C ASP A 164 -2.35 -9.12 5.76
N GLU A 165 -3.45 -8.82 5.07
CA GLU A 165 -4.57 -9.75 4.95
C GLU A 165 -4.18 -10.98 4.10
N MET A 166 -3.56 -10.76 2.93
CA MET A 166 -3.03 -11.85 2.12
C MET A 166 -1.91 -12.60 2.85
N ALA A 167 -1.03 -11.87 3.58
CA ALA A 167 0.01 -12.50 4.39
C ALA A 167 -0.58 -13.43 5.45
N ALA A 168 -1.60 -12.99 6.18
CA ALA A 168 -2.30 -13.79 7.18
C ALA A 168 -2.98 -15.01 6.55
N GLY A 169 -3.61 -14.83 5.40
CA GLY A 169 -4.19 -15.94 4.62
C GLY A 169 -3.14 -16.97 4.20
N ALA A 170 -1.99 -16.52 3.69
CA ALA A 170 -0.88 -17.39 3.31
C ALA A 170 -0.34 -18.17 4.51
N VAL A 171 -0.15 -17.51 5.67
CA VAL A 171 0.27 -18.18 6.92
C VAL A 171 -0.71 -19.30 7.29
N ILE A 172 -2.02 -19.02 7.30
CA ILE A 172 -3.03 -20.02 7.62
C ILE A 172 -2.95 -21.20 6.64
N GLY A 173 -2.92 -20.94 5.33
CA GLY A 173 -2.84 -21.98 4.31
C GLY A 173 -1.56 -22.84 4.40
N LEU A 174 -0.43 -22.22 4.71
CA LEU A 174 0.86 -22.91 4.89
C LEU A 174 0.85 -23.78 6.15
N LEU A 175 0.35 -23.27 7.27
CA LEU A 175 0.22 -24.04 8.53
C LEU A 175 -0.71 -25.23 8.36
N ASP A 176 -1.85 -25.09 7.66
CA ASP A 176 -2.78 -26.19 7.34
C ASP A 176 -2.10 -27.31 6.54
N MET A 177 -1.06 -27.00 5.78
CA MET A 177 -0.25 -27.97 5.00
C MET A 177 1.00 -28.45 5.74
N GLY A 178 1.15 -28.11 7.02
CA GLY A 178 2.26 -28.54 7.87
C GLY A 178 3.57 -27.76 7.66
N VAL A 179 3.55 -26.63 6.93
CA VAL A 179 4.69 -25.73 6.79
C VAL A 179 4.79 -24.85 8.04
N ARG A 180 5.94 -24.84 8.70
CA ARG A 180 6.16 -24.06 9.93
C ARG A 180 6.62 -22.67 9.60
N ILE A 181 6.00 -21.65 10.19
CA ILE A 181 6.37 -20.25 10.08
C ILE A 181 6.95 -19.80 11.43
N PRO A 182 8.19 -19.26 11.48
CA PRO A 182 9.08 -18.95 10.34
C PRO A 182 10.04 -20.08 9.93
N ASP A 183 10.03 -21.22 10.60
CA ASP A 183 11.07 -22.27 10.51
C ASP A 183 11.32 -22.82 9.10
N ASP A 184 10.24 -23.05 8.32
CA ASP A 184 10.32 -23.61 6.97
C ASP A 184 10.12 -22.51 5.92
N MET A 185 9.38 -21.44 6.28
CA MET A 185 9.14 -20.30 5.38
C MET A 185 8.97 -19.01 6.18
N SER A 186 9.69 -17.97 5.79
CA SER A 186 9.52 -16.60 6.27
C SER A 186 8.38 -15.91 5.52
N VAL A 187 7.50 -15.20 6.24
CA VAL A 187 6.40 -14.43 5.67
C VAL A 187 6.48 -12.99 6.11
N VAL A 188 6.44 -12.07 5.14
CA VAL A 188 6.40 -10.62 5.38
C VAL A 188 5.11 -10.07 4.79
N GLY A 189 4.41 -9.25 5.58
CA GLY A 189 3.22 -8.50 5.17
C GLY A 189 3.52 -7.07 4.74
N PHE A 190 2.46 -6.31 4.53
CA PHE A 190 2.50 -4.89 4.22
C PHE A 190 1.27 -4.22 4.83
N ASP A 191 1.38 -3.01 5.36
CA ASP A 191 0.43 -2.07 5.98
C ASP A 191 0.58 -1.94 7.50
N ASP A 192 0.93 -3.00 8.23
CA ASP A 192 0.97 -3.12 9.70
C ASP A 192 -0.39 -2.90 10.38
N VAL A 193 -1.45 -3.41 9.75
CA VAL A 193 -2.82 -3.37 10.31
C VAL A 193 -3.15 -4.64 11.09
N LEU A 194 -2.52 -5.78 10.77
CA LEU A 194 -2.74 -7.09 11.40
C LEU A 194 -1.50 -7.63 12.14
N GLY A 195 -0.35 -6.92 12.07
CA GLY A 195 0.94 -7.45 12.49
C GLY A 195 0.99 -8.08 13.88
N ASN A 196 0.25 -7.56 14.86
CA ASN A 196 0.19 -8.07 16.24
C ASN A 196 -1.02 -8.97 16.53
N THR A 197 -1.92 -9.18 15.57
CA THR A 197 -3.19 -9.90 15.78
C THR A 197 -3.21 -11.30 15.18
N VAL A 198 -2.18 -11.65 14.42
CA VAL A 198 -1.98 -12.99 13.83
C VAL A 198 -0.85 -13.74 14.54
N TRP A 199 -0.87 -15.06 14.43
CA TRP A 199 0.19 -15.92 14.98
C TRP A 199 0.85 -16.74 13.87
N PRO A 200 2.21 -16.76 13.77
CA PRO A 200 3.15 -15.90 14.53
C PRO A 200 2.93 -14.43 14.25
N THR A 201 3.38 -13.53 15.15
CA THR A 201 3.28 -12.08 14.93
C THR A 201 4.02 -11.71 13.66
N MET A 202 3.36 -10.90 12.80
CA MET A 202 3.77 -10.67 11.43
C MET A 202 4.84 -9.59 11.30
N THR A 203 6.00 -9.94 10.73
CA THR A 203 6.94 -8.97 10.16
C THR A 203 6.25 -8.28 8.98
N THR A 204 6.22 -6.96 8.95
CA THR A 204 5.45 -6.21 7.93
C THR A 204 6.05 -4.84 7.67
N VAL A 205 5.79 -4.29 6.48
CA VAL A 205 6.11 -2.90 6.15
C VAL A 205 4.98 -2.01 6.68
N ARG A 206 5.32 -1.09 7.59
CA ARG A 206 4.31 -0.20 8.18
C ARG A 206 4.00 0.98 7.28
N GLN A 207 2.71 1.17 6.97
CA GLN A 207 2.19 2.42 6.44
C GLN A 207 1.64 3.28 7.59
N ASP A 208 2.22 4.47 7.80
CA ASP A 208 1.68 5.41 8.79
C ASP A 208 0.52 6.21 8.20
N PHE A 209 -0.66 5.56 8.14
CA PHE A 209 -1.89 6.19 7.64
C PHE A 209 -2.30 7.44 8.43
N ALA A 210 -1.90 7.54 9.71
CA ALA A 210 -2.17 8.72 10.53
C ALA A 210 -1.31 9.90 10.05
N ALA A 211 0.00 9.67 9.85
CA ALA A 211 0.89 10.68 9.29
C ALA A 211 0.47 11.09 7.86
N VAL A 212 0.08 10.14 7.01
CA VAL A 212 -0.43 10.45 5.66
C VAL A 212 -1.67 11.35 5.75
N GLY A 213 -2.66 11.00 6.58
CA GLY A 213 -3.88 11.80 6.74
C GLY A 213 -3.60 13.21 7.27
N GLN A 214 -2.69 13.35 8.23
CA GLN A 214 -2.24 14.64 8.74
C GLN A 214 -1.59 15.47 7.63
N ARG A 215 -0.66 14.88 6.86
CA ARG A 215 0.04 15.57 5.76
C ARG A 215 -0.90 15.97 4.62
N LEU A 216 -1.92 15.16 4.30
CA LEU A 216 -2.95 15.50 3.32
C LEU A 216 -3.68 16.78 3.73
N ALA A 217 -4.09 16.89 4.99
CA ALA A 217 -4.74 18.10 5.51
C ALA A 217 -3.81 19.31 5.51
N GLU A 218 -2.57 19.16 6.01
CA GLU A 218 -1.55 20.22 6.02
C GLU A 218 -1.28 20.74 4.61
N GLU A 219 -1.16 19.85 3.63
CA GLU A 219 -0.89 20.22 2.24
C GLU A 219 -2.07 20.97 1.62
N LEU A 220 -3.32 20.54 1.88
CA LEU A 220 -4.51 21.24 1.40
C LEU A 220 -4.61 22.64 2.03
N LEU A 221 -4.39 22.76 3.33
CA LEU A 221 -4.37 24.04 4.04
C LEU A 221 -3.32 24.99 3.47
N ALA A 222 -2.12 24.48 3.18
CA ALA A 222 -1.05 25.29 2.57
C ALA A 222 -1.45 25.81 1.17
N GLN A 223 -2.12 24.96 0.35
CA GLN A 223 -2.60 25.39 -0.96
C GLN A 223 -3.74 26.40 -0.88
N LEU A 224 -4.64 26.30 0.09
CA LEU A 224 -5.66 27.32 0.34
C LEU A 224 -5.03 28.70 0.68
N GLN A 225 -3.80 28.70 1.21
CA GLN A 225 -3.00 29.90 1.50
C GLN A 225 -2.08 30.30 0.32
N GLY A 226 -2.20 29.66 -0.84
CA GLY A 226 -1.43 29.98 -2.03
C GLY A 226 -0.05 29.31 -2.13
N ALA A 227 0.24 28.31 -1.30
CA ALA A 227 1.49 27.54 -1.41
C ALA A 227 1.58 26.75 -2.72
N PRO A 228 2.79 26.56 -3.27
CA PRO A 228 2.99 25.76 -4.47
C PRO A 228 2.68 24.26 -4.21
N ARG A 229 2.30 23.58 -5.28
CA ARG A 229 2.07 22.13 -5.25
C ARG A 229 3.36 21.35 -4.95
N LYS A 230 3.25 20.26 -4.20
CA LYS A 230 4.35 19.34 -3.91
C LYS A 230 3.87 17.90 -3.72
N SER A 231 4.79 16.96 -3.88
CA SER A 231 4.59 15.56 -3.52
C SER A 231 5.35 15.27 -2.23
N VAL A 232 4.67 14.64 -1.27
CA VAL A 232 5.22 14.27 0.03
C VAL A 232 5.15 12.76 0.18
N MET A 233 6.28 12.12 0.45
CA MET A 233 6.35 10.69 0.70
C MET A 233 6.65 10.44 2.18
N VAL A 234 5.73 9.74 2.86
CA VAL A 234 5.89 9.31 4.25
C VAL A 234 6.69 8.01 4.26
N PRO A 235 7.73 7.88 5.09
CA PRO A 235 8.51 6.65 5.19
C PRO A 235 7.63 5.43 5.52
N ALA A 236 7.96 4.27 4.94
CA ALA A 236 7.32 2.99 5.20
C ALA A 236 8.34 1.99 5.76
N PRO A 237 8.68 2.05 7.08
CA PRO A 237 9.69 1.20 7.69
C PRO A 237 9.23 -0.26 7.82
N LEU A 238 10.19 -1.19 7.78
CA LEU A 238 9.96 -2.59 8.13
C LEU A 238 9.89 -2.75 9.65
N VAL A 239 8.85 -3.42 10.13
CA VAL A 239 8.66 -3.81 11.53
C VAL A 239 8.90 -5.31 11.64
N ILE A 240 10.04 -5.68 12.23
CA ILE A 240 10.45 -7.09 12.37
C ILE A 240 9.72 -7.71 13.56
N ARG A 241 9.16 -8.92 13.34
CA ARG A 241 8.48 -9.73 14.35
C ARG A 241 8.84 -11.21 14.18
N GLU A 242 7.94 -12.13 14.57
CA GLU A 242 8.22 -13.57 14.69
C GLU A 242 8.05 -14.36 13.39
N SER A 243 7.45 -13.79 12.35
CA SER A 243 7.14 -14.52 11.10
C SER A 243 8.33 -14.69 10.16
N THR A 244 9.54 -14.27 10.55
CA THR A 244 10.74 -14.34 9.72
C THR A 244 11.94 -14.90 10.49
N ALA A 245 12.72 -15.77 9.83
CA ALA A 245 13.97 -16.36 10.35
C ALA A 245 14.92 -16.72 9.19
N PRO A 246 16.20 -16.99 9.43
CA PRO A 246 17.10 -17.57 8.43
C PRO A 246 16.54 -18.91 7.87
N PRO A 247 16.71 -19.18 6.57
CA PRO A 247 16.27 -20.46 5.99
C PRO A 247 17.01 -21.64 6.61
N ARG A 248 16.31 -22.74 6.82
CA ARG A 248 16.95 -24.01 7.18
C ARG A 248 17.60 -24.62 5.94
N HIS A 249 18.84 -25.05 6.07
CA HIS A 249 19.64 -25.74 5.02
C HIS A 249 19.25 -27.21 4.93
#